data_1086cfeb9b7a7faeafa50a89b479acbb
#
_entry.id   1086cfeb9b7a7faeafa50a89b479acbb
#
_cell.length_a   1.000
_cell.length_b   1.000
_cell.length_c   1.000
_cell.angle_alpha   90.00
_cell.angle_beta   90.00
_cell.angle_gamma   90.00
#
_symmetry.space_group_name_H-M   'P 1'
#
loop_
_entity.id
_entity.type
_entity.pdbx_description
1 polymer ?
#
loop_
_entity_poly.entity_id
_entity_poly.type
_entity_poly.pdbx_seq_one_letter_code
_entity_poly.pdbx_strand_id
1 'polypeptide(L)'
;LVSDVLYLKVTDRTSGVSYFGKTNLEITAEYGQNGWVILSEKEGKSSLSFVREYTDRDPISGVTAYTYEEFPDVWKKMNPDVELGKSPLRVVEHFCANQNALSALWVIQRDPEDCVDVSGQSFKKDIALKEAFYNQVFPGDFRPIEIMEMKNISLAVSQDGSIYTRKKTIPALFNSGFYLDIPMDYEGKKLNGKGLLNNRVKQMMFTVLYDYDQHRFLAISDYNMTEEGDAD
;
A
#
# COMPACT_ATOMS: atom_id res chain seq x y z
N LEU A 1 5.15 -7.73 13.66
CA LEU A 1 6.00 -8.59 14.50
C LEU A 1 5.51 -8.47 15.94
N VAL A 2 5.03 -9.57 16.50
CA VAL A 2 4.67 -9.64 17.94
C VAL A 2 5.72 -10.51 18.60
N SER A 3 6.39 -9.95 19.61
CA SER A 3 7.37 -10.68 20.42
C SER A 3 6.76 -10.91 21.80
N ASP A 4 6.81 -12.15 22.27
CA ASP A 4 6.33 -12.56 23.58
C ASP A 4 7.28 -13.59 24.19
N VAL A 5 7.12 -13.88 25.46
CA VAL A 5 7.93 -14.87 26.19
C VAL A 5 7.08 -16.05 26.58
N LEU A 6 7.41 -17.20 26.02
CA LEU A 6 6.79 -18.46 26.42
C LEU A 6 7.48 -19.01 27.67
N TYR A 7 6.71 -19.23 28.72
CA TYR A 7 7.19 -19.85 29.96
C TYR A 7 6.75 -21.31 30.02
N LEU A 8 7.70 -22.20 30.25
CA LEU A 8 7.46 -23.62 30.47
C LEU A 8 7.67 -23.93 31.95
N LYS A 9 6.70 -24.57 32.58
CA LYS A 9 6.85 -25.14 33.91
C LYS A 9 6.68 -26.67 33.81
N VAL A 10 7.72 -27.38 34.21
CA VAL A 10 7.69 -28.84 34.31
C VAL A 10 7.77 -29.24 35.80
N THR A 11 6.81 -29.99 36.28
CA THR A 11 6.78 -30.46 37.67
C THR A 11 7.00 -31.96 37.70
N ASP A 12 8.03 -32.41 38.43
CA ASP A 12 8.23 -33.83 38.72
C ASP A 12 7.11 -34.32 39.62
N ARG A 13 6.39 -35.33 39.18
CA ARG A 13 5.23 -35.86 39.92
C ARG A 13 5.62 -36.59 41.17
N THR A 14 6.85 -37.10 41.29
CA THR A 14 7.31 -37.89 42.41
C THR A 14 7.84 -36.99 43.53
N SER A 15 8.67 -36.01 43.17
CA SER A 15 9.30 -35.12 44.14
C SER A 15 8.53 -33.83 44.39
N GLY A 16 7.60 -33.46 43.48
CA GLY A 16 6.88 -32.18 43.50
C GLY A 16 7.74 -30.98 43.07
N VAL A 17 9.01 -31.19 42.70
CA VAL A 17 9.93 -30.12 42.29
C VAL A 17 9.53 -29.61 40.93
N SER A 18 9.50 -28.28 40.80
CA SER A 18 9.19 -27.61 39.54
C SER A 18 10.44 -26.97 38.92
N TYR A 19 10.58 -27.17 37.63
CA TYR A 19 11.62 -26.55 36.77
C TYR A 19 10.95 -25.55 35.86
N PHE A 20 11.60 -24.42 35.64
CA PHE A 20 11.09 -23.35 34.80
C PHE A 20 12.08 -23.08 33.64
N GLY A 21 11.54 -22.99 32.45
CA GLY A 21 12.25 -22.55 31.26
C GLY A 21 11.54 -21.37 30.64
N LYS A 22 12.24 -20.59 29.85
CA LYS A 22 11.65 -19.54 29.02
C LYS A 22 12.28 -19.55 27.63
N THR A 23 11.48 -19.21 26.63
CA THR A 23 11.95 -18.97 25.28
C THR A 23 11.22 -17.77 24.70
N ASN A 24 11.88 -17.03 23.82
CA ASN A 24 11.22 -15.95 23.10
C ASN A 24 10.40 -16.55 21.97
N LEU A 25 9.16 -16.07 21.86
CA LEU A 25 8.25 -16.38 20.78
C LEU A 25 8.16 -15.15 19.88
N GLU A 26 8.47 -15.33 18.63
CA GLU A 26 8.35 -14.29 17.62
C GLU A 26 7.28 -14.72 16.60
N ILE A 27 6.21 -13.91 16.50
CA ILE A 27 5.11 -14.14 15.57
C ILE A 27 5.22 -13.10 14.47
N THR A 28 5.47 -13.55 13.26
CA THR A 28 5.51 -12.70 12.06
C THR A 28 4.21 -12.85 11.26
N ALA A 29 3.83 -11.81 10.54
CA ALA A 29 2.72 -11.91 9.60
C ALA A 29 3.06 -12.91 8.47
N GLU A 30 2.07 -13.69 8.03
CA GLU A 30 2.26 -14.73 7.02
C GLU A 30 2.92 -14.21 5.74
N TYR A 31 2.60 -12.97 5.34
CA TYR A 31 3.12 -12.35 4.11
C TYR A 31 3.99 -11.12 4.35
N GLY A 32 4.29 -10.80 5.59
CA GLY A 32 5.03 -9.58 5.98
C GLY A 32 6.55 -9.64 5.76
N GLN A 33 7.01 -10.32 4.70
CA GLN A 33 8.42 -10.50 4.37
C GLN A 33 8.73 -9.99 2.96
N ASN A 34 10.01 -9.94 2.61
CA ASN A 34 10.45 -9.55 1.27
C ASN A 34 9.88 -10.48 0.20
N GLY A 35 9.49 -9.90 -0.93
CA GLY A 35 8.96 -10.67 -2.05
C GLY A 35 8.34 -9.78 -3.12
N TRP A 36 7.64 -10.42 -4.05
CA TRP A 36 6.98 -9.75 -5.17
C TRP A 36 5.49 -9.99 -5.13
N VAL A 37 4.73 -8.92 -5.28
CA VAL A 37 3.28 -8.98 -5.51
C VAL A 37 3.02 -8.93 -7.01
N ILE A 38 2.26 -9.88 -7.50
CA ILE A 38 1.95 -10.04 -8.91
C ILE A 38 0.45 -9.88 -9.09
N LEU A 39 0.05 -8.83 -9.80
CA LEU A 39 -1.32 -8.63 -10.26
C LEU A 39 -1.44 -9.17 -11.68
N SER A 40 -2.38 -10.06 -11.90
CA SER A 40 -2.59 -10.72 -13.20
C SER A 40 -4.07 -10.83 -13.52
N GLU A 41 -4.37 -11.14 -14.78
CA GLU A 41 -5.71 -11.52 -15.22
C GLU A 41 -5.76 -13.02 -15.46
N LYS A 42 -6.72 -13.69 -14.86
CA LYS A 42 -6.99 -15.10 -15.05
C LYS A 42 -8.48 -15.32 -15.32
N GLU A 43 -8.80 -15.89 -16.47
CA GLU A 43 -10.19 -16.19 -16.87
C GLU A 43 -11.12 -14.96 -16.80
N GLY A 44 -10.59 -13.78 -17.21
CA GLY A 44 -11.32 -12.51 -17.19
C GLY A 44 -11.50 -11.88 -15.82
N LYS A 45 -10.84 -12.41 -14.77
CA LYS A 45 -10.85 -11.85 -13.41
C LYS A 45 -9.45 -11.46 -12.97
N SER A 46 -9.37 -10.45 -12.14
CA SER A 46 -8.11 -10.05 -11.50
C SER A 46 -7.71 -11.06 -10.43
N SER A 47 -6.44 -11.39 -10.39
CA SER A 47 -5.83 -12.28 -9.39
C SER A 47 -4.58 -11.64 -8.82
N LEU A 48 -4.43 -11.71 -7.51
CA LEU A 48 -3.26 -11.22 -6.78
C LEU A 48 -2.50 -12.40 -6.20
N SER A 49 -1.24 -12.53 -6.58
CA SER A 49 -0.34 -13.59 -6.09
C SER A 49 0.87 -12.96 -5.40
N PHE A 50 1.52 -13.73 -4.54
CA PHE A 50 2.73 -13.32 -3.85
C PHE A 50 3.82 -14.37 -4.00
N VAL A 51 5.04 -13.91 -4.24
CA VAL A 51 6.24 -14.76 -4.23
C VAL A 51 7.16 -14.26 -3.13
N ARG A 52 7.35 -15.09 -2.10
CA ARG A 52 8.24 -14.77 -0.99
C ARG A 52 9.67 -15.14 -1.34
N GLU A 53 10.59 -14.26 -1.00
CA GLU A 53 12.03 -14.54 -1.07
C GLU A 53 12.58 -14.89 0.30
N TYR A 54 13.30 -15.99 0.37
CA TYR A 54 14.12 -16.35 1.51
C TYR A 54 15.59 -16.20 1.15
N THR A 55 16.33 -15.57 2.04
CA THR A 55 17.79 -15.45 1.94
C THR A 55 18.44 -16.23 3.07
N ASP A 56 19.33 -17.13 2.71
CA ASP A 56 20.21 -17.83 3.66
C ASP A 56 21.66 -17.43 3.36
N ARG A 57 22.30 -16.83 4.33
CA ARG A 57 23.70 -16.43 4.22
C ARG A 57 24.58 -17.38 5.03
N ASP A 58 25.43 -18.13 4.34
CA ASP A 58 26.45 -18.94 4.97
C ASP A 58 27.40 -18.05 5.81
N PRO A 59 27.46 -18.25 7.13
CA PRO A 59 28.25 -17.43 8.02
C PRO A 59 29.76 -17.60 7.83
N ILE A 60 30.23 -18.67 7.18
CA ILE A 60 31.63 -18.97 6.95
C ILE A 60 32.09 -18.43 5.60
N SER A 61 31.42 -18.78 4.54
CA SER A 61 31.78 -18.36 3.17
C SER A 61 31.23 -16.99 2.79
N GLY A 62 30.22 -16.48 3.50
CA GLY A 62 29.52 -15.24 3.17
C GLY A 62 28.62 -15.35 1.93
N VAL A 63 28.51 -16.52 1.32
CA VAL A 63 27.66 -16.74 0.15
C VAL A 63 26.18 -16.68 0.55
N THR A 64 25.38 -15.96 -0.23
CA THR A 64 23.94 -15.86 -0.03
C THR A 64 23.21 -16.77 -1.02
N ALA A 65 22.42 -17.69 -0.50
CA ALA A 65 21.47 -18.48 -1.28
C ALA A 65 20.08 -17.85 -1.23
N TYR A 66 19.35 -17.95 -2.33
CA TYR A 66 17.98 -17.47 -2.47
C TYR A 66 17.06 -18.64 -2.73
N THR A 67 15.95 -18.72 -2.01
CA THR A 67 14.87 -19.66 -2.27
C THR A 67 13.55 -18.90 -2.31
N TYR A 68 12.58 -19.43 -3.05
CA TYR A 68 11.33 -18.76 -3.32
C TYR A 68 10.16 -19.67 -2.96
N GLU A 69 9.11 -19.07 -2.38
CA GLU A 69 7.86 -19.74 -2.09
C GLU A 69 6.72 -18.99 -2.77
N GLU A 70 5.90 -19.70 -3.53
CA GLU A 70 4.80 -19.11 -4.29
C GLU A 70 3.46 -19.24 -3.55
N PHE A 71 2.73 -18.15 -3.48
CA PHE A 71 1.39 -18.08 -2.94
C PHE A 71 0.42 -17.61 -4.04
N PRO A 72 -0.13 -18.53 -4.82
CA PRO A 72 -1.07 -18.18 -5.88
C PRO A 72 -2.38 -17.70 -5.27
N ASP A 73 -2.97 -16.69 -5.91
CA ASP A 73 -4.29 -16.13 -5.58
C ASP A 73 -4.49 -15.84 -4.07
N VAL A 74 -3.53 -15.11 -3.50
CA VAL A 74 -3.58 -14.72 -2.07
C VAL A 74 -4.82 -13.89 -1.75
N TRP A 75 -5.35 -13.13 -2.72
CA TRP A 75 -6.58 -12.38 -2.53
C TRP A 75 -7.74 -13.28 -2.16
N LYS A 76 -8.01 -14.30 -2.98
CA LYS A 76 -9.13 -15.23 -2.74
C LYS A 76 -8.97 -16.00 -1.43
N LYS A 77 -7.73 -16.36 -1.08
CA LYS A 77 -7.43 -17.03 0.20
C LYS A 77 -7.77 -16.14 1.40
N MET A 78 -7.43 -14.84 1.32
CA MET A 78 -7.56 -13.92 2.45
C MET A 78 -8.90 -13.17 2.49
N ASN A 79 -9.61 -13.11 1.35
CA ASN A 79 -10.90 -12.43 1.19
C ASN A 79 -11.88 -13.35 0.45
N PRO A 80 -12.27 -14.50 1.02
CA PRO A 80 -13.00 -15.56 0.30
C PRO A 80 -14.36 -15.10 -0.24
N ASP A 81 -14.98 -14.12 0.40
CA ASP A 81 -16.32 -13.62 0.08
C ASP A 81 -16.31 -12.36 -0.82
N VAL A 82 -15.10 -11.90 -1.22
CA VAL A 82 -14.95 -10.66 -2.00
C VAL A 82 -14.16 -10.94 -3.27
N GLU A 83 -14.75 -10.67 -4.42
CA GLU A 83 -14.06 -10.71 -5.72
C GLU A 83 -13.09 -9.51 -5.82
N LEU A 84 -11.90 -9.72 -6.40
CA LEU A 84 -10.95 -8.63 -6.63
C LEU A 84 -11.37 -7.73 -7.79
N GLY A 85 -12.31 -8.17 -8.62
CA GLY A 85 -12.75 -7.45 -9.81
C GLY A 85 -12.11 -7.98 -11.09
N LYS A 86 -11.99 -7.11 -12.10
CA LYS A 86 -11.53 -7.47 -13.45
C LYS A 86 -10.75 -6.33 -14.10
N SER A 87 -10.02 -6.67 -15.17
CA SER A 87 -9.25 -5.69 -15.95
C SER A 87 -8.19 -4.96 -15.12
N PRO A 88 -7.23 -5.70 -14.54
CA PRO A 88 -6.20 -5.16 -13.68
C PRO A 88 -5.29 -4.20 -14.46
N LEU A 89 -4.87 -3.12 -13.83
CA LEU A 89 -3.95 -2.13 -14.40
C LEU A 89 -2.60 -2.14 -13.69
N ARG A 90 -2.62 -2.02 -12.34
CA ARG A 90 -1.41 -1.76 -11.58
C ARG A 90 -1.57 -2.12 -10.11
N VAL A 91 -0.46 -2.50 -9.48
CA VAL A 91 -0.28 -2.50 -8.03
C VAL A 91 0.68 -1.38 -7.67
N VAL A 92 0.32 -0.60 -6.66
CA VAL A 92 1.17 0.47 -6.10
C VAL A 92 1.37 0.22 -4.62
N GLU A 93 2.62 -0.04 -4.24
CA GLU A 93 2.98 -0.14 -2.83
C GLU A 93 3.05 1.27 -2.21
N HIS A 94 2.51 1.42 -1.02
CA HIS A 94 2.62 2.66 -0.25
C HIS A 94 2.88 2.40 1.23
N PHE A 95 3.35 3.43 1.92
CA PHE A 95 3.82 3.34 3.29
C PHE A 95 3.16 4.41 4.17
N CYS A 96 2.89 4.07 5.42
CA CYS A 96 2.54 5.07 6.41
C CYS A 96 3.76 5.91 6.80
N ALA A 97 3.55 7.20 7.03
CA ALA A 97 4.54 8.02 7.73
C ALA A 97 4.82 7.40 9.11
N ASN A 98 6.09 7.31 9.49
CA ASN A 98 6.57 6.76 10.77
C ASN A 98 6.40 5.24 10.99
N GLN A 99 5.87 4.49 10.04
CA GLN A 99 5.74 3.03 10.14
C GLN A 99 6.44 2.35 8.95
N ASN A 100 7.75 2.50 8.88
CA ASN A 100 8.56 1.99 7.76
C ASN A 100 8.52 0.47 7.56
N ALA A 101 8.08 -0.28 8.57
CA ALA A 101 7.96 -1.75 8.48
C ALA A 101 6.61 -2.20 7.93
N LEU A 102 5.62 -1.30 7.82
CA LEU A 102 4.30 -1.61 7.31
C LEU A 102 4.16 -1.03 5.90
N SER A 103 3.63 -1.82 5.00
CA SER A 103 3.21 -1.40 3.67
C SER A 103 1.75 -1.76 3.43
N ALA A 104 1.13 -1.07 2.50
CA ALA A 104 -0.14 -1.41 1.92
C ALA A 104 -0.05 -1.31 0.40
N LEU A 105 -1.04 -1.81 -0.30
CA LEU A 105 -1.03 -1.97 -1.74
C LEU A 105 -2.33 -1.45 -2.32
N TRP A 106 -2.27 -0.38 -3.11
CA TRP A 106 -3.38 -0.05 -3.99
C TRP A 106 -3.40 -1.02 -5.18
N VAL A 107 -4.48 -1.76 -5.32
CA VAL A 107 -4.79 -2.54 -6.52
C VAL A 107 -5.68 -1.68 -7.41
N ILE A 108 -5.12 -1.21 -8.52
CA ILE A 108 -5.78 -0.31 -9.45
C ILE A 108 -6.29 -1.12 -10.64
N GLN A 109 -7.56 -0.92 -10.97
CA GLN A 109 -8.27 -1.59 -12.04
C GLN A 109 -8.95 -0.55 -12.95
N ARG A 110 -9.38 -0.97 -14.14
CA ARG A 110 -10.06 -0.06 -15.10
C ARG A 110 -11.38 0.47 -14.56
N ASP A 111 -12.13 -0.39 -13.86
CA ASP A 111 -13.32 0.05 -13.14
C ASP A 111 -12.91 0.59 -11.76
N PRO A 112 -13.20 1.86 -11.45
CA PRO A 112 -12.85 2.43 -10.16
C PRO A 112 -13.55 1.75 -8.97
N GLU A 113 -14.73 1.15 -9.18
CA GLU A 113 -15.44 0.40 -8.13
C GLU A 113 -14.71 -0.89 -7.73
N ASP A 114 -13.86 -1.42 -8.59
CA ASP A 114 -13.05 -2.61 -8.34
C ASP A 114 -11.69 -2.29 -7.67
N CYS A 115 -11.34 -1.00 -7.51
CA CYS A 115 -10.08 -0.60 -6.92
C CYS A 115 -10.12 -0.69 -5.39
N VAL A 116 -9.08 -1.31 -4.81
CA VAL A 116 -9.02 -1.57 -3.36
C VAL A 116 -7.65 -1.29 -2.78
N ASP A 117 -7.62 -0.87 -1.53
CA ASP A 117 -6.42 -0.91 -0.70
C ASP A 117 -6.34 -2.23 0.06
N VAL A 118 -5.14 -2.76 0.16
CA VAL A 118 -4.84 -4.10 0.66
C VAL A 118 -3.68 -4.04 1.64
N SER A 119 -3.83 -4.64 2.80
CA SER A 119 -2.72 -4.77 3.74
C SER A 119 -1.55 -5.55 3.12
N GLY A 120 -0.36 -4.97 3.10
CA GLY A 120 0.85 -5.63 2.62
C GLY A 120 1.34 -6.79 3.49
N GLN A 121 0.79 -6.95 4.69
CA GLN A 121 1.16 -8.04 5.60
C GLN A 121 0.20 -9.23 5.55
N SER A 122 -1.06 -8.99 5.24
CA SER A 122 -2.12 -10.02 5.32
C SER A 122 -2.88 -10.21 4.02
N PHE A 123 -2.71 -9.35 3.05
CA PHE A 123 -3.51 -9.29 1.81
C PHE A 123 -5.02 -9.19 2.05
N LYS A 124 -5.44 -8.83 3.25
CA LYS A 124 -6.83 -8.50 3.52
C LYS A 124 -7.16 -7.13 2.95
N LYS A 125 -8.38 -7.02 2.40
CA LYS A 125 -8.94 -5.73 1.98
C LYS A 125 -8.97 -4.78 3.19
N ASP A 126 -8.49 -3.56 2.99
CA ASP A 126 -8.65 -2.46 3.94
C ASP A 126 -9.88 -1.63 3.55
N ILE A 127 -9.80 -0.87 2.47
CA ILE A 127 -10.93 -0.08 1.96
C ILE A 127 -11.08 -0.24 0.44
N ALA A 128 -12.28 0.06 -0.09
CA ALA A 128 -12.45 0.35 -1.50
C ALA A 128 -11.99 1.78 -1.82
N LEU A 129 -11.49 2.02 -3.03
CA LEU A 129 -11.04 3.35 -3.45
C LEU A 129 -12.16 4.40 -3.31
N LYS A 130 -13.40 4.01 -3.57
CA LYS A 130 -14.58 4.87 -3.40
C LYS A 130 -14.74 5.39 -1.98
N GLU A 131 -14.44 4.56 -0.98
CA GLU A 131 -14.51 4.92 0.44
C GLU A 131 -13.46 5.98 0.82
N ALA A 132 -12.41 6.13 0.01
CA ALA A 132 -11.40 7.18 0.18
C ALA A 132 -11.82 8.55 -0.41
N PHE A 133 -12.92 8.64 -1.15
CA PHE A 133 -13.45 9.91 -1.67
C PHE A 133 -14.50 10.53 -0.74
N TYR A 134 -14.59 11.87 -0.77
CA TYR A 134 -15.59 12.60 -0.01
C TYR A 134 -17.00 12.12 -0.38
N ASN A 135 -17.84 11.90 0.62
CA ASN A 135 -19.18 11.31 0.49
C ASN A 135 -19.21 9.92 -0.21
N GLN A 136 -18.06 9.26 -0.37
CA GLN A 136 -17.93 7.98 -1.06
C GLN A 136 -18.49 8.02 -2.50
N VAL A 137 -18.26 9.13 -3.19
CA VAL A 137 -18.68 9.35 -4.57
C VAL A 137 -17.46 9.72 -5.41
N PHE A 138 -17.29 9.03 -6.54
CA PHE A 138 -16.27 9.42 -7.50
C PHE A 138 -16.68 10.70 -8.25
N PRO A 139 -15.74 11.64 -8.48
CA PRO A 139 -16.02 12.84 -9.25
C PRO A 139 -16.16 12.52 -10.75
N GLY A 140 -17.32 12.81 -11.33
CA GLY A 140 -17.59 12.64 -12.75
C GLY A 140 -17.26 11.24 -13.29
N ASP A 141 -16.54 11.19 -14.41
CA ASP A 141 -16.09 9.95 -15.05
C ASP A 141 -14.71 9.51 -14.57
N PHE A 142 -14.43 9.60 -13.27
CA PHE A 142 -13.17 9.22 -12.70
C PHE A 142 -12.76 7.79 -13.08
N ARG A 143 -11.55 7.64 -13.63
CA ARG A 143 -10.94 6.35 -14.00
C ARG A 143 -9.51 6.35 -13.54
N PRO A 144 -9.16 5.70 -12.43
CA PRO A 144 -7.83 5.75 -11.86
C PRO A 144 -6.79 5.10 -12.78
N ILE A 145 -5.67 5.78 -12.96
CA ILE A 145 -4.50 5.23 -13.64
C ILE A 145 -3.27 5.17 -12.73
N GLU A 146 -3.25 6.01 -11.69
CA GLU A 146 -2.17 6.06 -10.71
C GLU A 146 -2.72 6.56 -9.37
N ILE A 147 -2.18 6.02 -8.28
CA ILE A 147 -2.32 6.58 -6.94
C ILE A 147 -0.91 6.75 -6.39
N MET A 148 -0.61 7.91 -5.85
CA MET A 148 0.68 8.19 -5.24
C MET A 148 0.49 8.68 -3.82
N GLU A 149 1.11 7.97 -2.88
CA GLU A 149 1.07 8.31 -1.47
C GLU A 149 2.34 9.08 -1.08
N MET A 150 2.18 10.35 -0.74
CA MET A 150 3.23 11.17 -0.14
C MET A 150 3.11 11.13 1.38
N LYS A 151 3.97 11.84 2.09
CA LYS A 151 3.98 11.84 3.56
C LYS A 151 2.65 12.33 4.14
N ASN A 152 2.18 13.49 3.71
CA ASN A 152 1.01 14.16 4.27
C ASN A 152 -0.19 14.20 3.32
N ILE A 153 0.05 14.02 2.01
CA ILE A 153 -1.00 14.00 0.99
C ILE A 153 -0.96 12.72 0.17
N SER A 154 -2.06 12.44 -0.49
CA SER A 154 -2.18 11.40 -1.50
C SER A 154 -2.77 11.99 -2.77
N LEU A 155 -2.26 11.57 -3.92
CA LEU A 155 -2.69 12.02 -5.24
C LEU A 155 -3.31 10.85 -5.99
N ALA A 156 -4.53 11.02 -6.48
CA ALA A 156 -5.18 10.07 -7.38
C ALA A 156 -5.29 10.69 -8.77
N VAL A 157 -4.71 10.02 -9.77
CA VAL A 157 -4.71 10.48 -11.16
C VAL A 157 -5.74 9.72 -11.95
N SER A 158 -6.63 10.44 -12.63
CA SER A 158 -7.62 9.91 -13.53
C SER A 158 -7.10 9.80 -14.97
N GLN A 159 -7.73 8.96 -15.77
CA GLN A 159 -7.39 8.73 -17.18
C GLN A 159 -7.51 10.00 -18.03
N ASP A 160 -8.36 10.95 -17.69
CA ASP A 160 -8.47 12.27 -18.34
C ASP A 160 -7.34 13.23 -17.95
N GLY A 161 -6.45 12.83 -17.03
CA GLY A 161 -5.36 13.63 -16.51
C GLY A 161 -5.69 14.42 -15.25
N SER A 162 -6.93 14.43 -14.78
CA SER A 162 -7.29 15.08 -13.50
C SER A 162 -6.51 14.47 -12.34
N ILE A 163 -6.02 15.34 -11.44
CA ILE A 163 -5.39 14.94 -10.19
C ILE A 163 -6.32 15.32 -9.06
N TYR A 164 -6.65 14.36 -8.22
CA TYR A 164 -7.44 14.58 -7.00
C TYR A 164 -6.55 14.42 -5.79
N THR A 165 -6.71 15.30 -4.81
CA THR A 165 -5.86 15.35 -3.62
C THR A 165 -6.61 14.91 -2.38
N ARG A 166 -5.89 14.20 -1.51
CA ARG A 166 -6.32 13.83 -0.17
C ARG A 166 -5.28 14.31 0.83
N LYS A 167 -5.67 15.16 1.77
CA LYS A 167 -4.85 15.45 2.95
C LYS A 167 -5.02 14.33 3.96
N LYS A 168 -3.94 13.72 4.38
CA LYS A 168 -3.95 12.74 5.46
C LYS A 168 -4.14 13.48 6.78
N THR A 169 -5.27 13.27 7.46
CA THR A 169 -5.56 13.88 8.76
C THR A 169 -4.68 13.29 9.86
N ILE A 170 -4.28 12.03 9.70
CA ILE A 170 -3.33 11.34 10.55
C ILE A 170 -2.28 10.69 9.64
N PRO A 171 -1.13 11.34 9.38
CA PRO A 171 -0.13 10.84 8.43
C PRO A 171 0.41 9.43 8.75
N ALA A 172 0.29 8.99 10.00
CA ALA A 172 0.68 7.63 10.42
C ALA A 172 -0.33 6.54 10.04
N LEU A 173 -1.50 6.89 9.53
CA LEU A 173 -2.51 5.95 9.04
C LEU A 173 -2.58 5.95 7.52
N PHE A 174 -2.73 4.76 6.92
CA PHE A 174 -2.82 4.59 5.47
C PHE A 174 -4.01 5.36 4.88
N ASN A 175 -5.18 5.19 5.45
CA ASN A 175 -6.44 5.72 4.93
C ASN A 175 -7.05 6.75 5.88
N SER A 176 -6.41 7.91 6.00
CA SER A 176 -6.92 9.05 6.78
C SER A 176 -7.21 10.24 5.87
N GLY A 177 -8.34 10.93 6.13
CA GLY A 177 -8.85 11.98 5.25
C GLY A 177 -9.54 11.44 4.00
N PHE A 178 -10.02 12.36 3.15
CA PHE A 178 -10.74 12.03 1.91
C PHE A 178 -10.15 12.77 0.72
N TYR A 179 -10.18 12.14 -0.45
CA TYR A 179 -9.97 12.84 -1.71
C TYR A 179 -11.09 13.84 -1.93
N LEU A 180 -10.71 15.04 -2.33
CA LEU A 180 -11.67 16.06 -2.76
C LEU A 180 -12.27 15.68 -4.12
N ASP A 181 -13.46 16.17 -4.41
CA ASP A 181 -14.15 16.01 -5.69
C ASP A 181 -13.75 17.05 -6.74
N ILE A 182 -12.91 18.02 -6.35
CA ILE A 182 -12.38 19.07 -7.20
C ILE A 182 -10.97 18.67 -7.66
N PRO A 183 -10.68 18.66 -8.97
CA PRO A 183 -9.34 18.38 -9.47
C PRO A 183 -8.39 19.52 -9.15
N MET A 184 -7.11 19.17 -8.94
CA MET A 184 -6.03 20.12 -8.71
C MET A 184 -5.86 21.04 -9.92
N ASP A 185 -5.69 22.32 -9.66
CA ASP A 185 -5.31 23.32 -10.65
C ASP A 185 -4.04 24.08 -10.19
N TYR A 186 -3.43 24.78 -11.14
CA TYR A 186 -2.35 25.72 -10.87
C TYR A 186 -2.54 26.96 -11.76
N GLU A 187 -2.61 28.14 -11.13
CA GLU A 187 -2.90 29.42 -11.80
C GLU A 187 -4.25 29.40 -12.55
N GLY A 188 -5.27 28.73 -11.99
CA GLY A 188 -6.61 28.59 -12.58
C GLY A 188 -6.66 27.69 -13.80
N LYS A 189 -5.63 26.86 -14.04
CA LYS A 189 -5.58 25.87 -15.11
C LYS A 189 -5.49 24.48 -14.52
N LYS A 190 -6.41 23.60 -14.94
CA LYS A 190 -6.40 22.19 -14.58
C LYS A 190 -5.05 21.58 -14.96
N LEU A 191 -4.46 20.81 -14.07
CA LEU A 191 -3.22 20.08 -14.31
C LEU A 191 -3.47 18.75 -15.02
N ASN A 192 -2.52 18.34 -15.87
CA ASN A 192 -2.53 17.03 -16.50
C ASN A 192 -1.55 16.09 -15.80
N GLY A 193 -2.10 15.24 -14.90
CA GLY A 193 -1.35 14.32 -14.05
C GLY A 193 -0.75 13.10 -14.74
N LYS A 194 -0.95 12.92 -16.05
CA LYS A 194 -0.38 11.76 -16.78
C LYS A 194 1.15 11.74 -16.77
N GLY A 195 1.78 12.90 -16.58
CA GLY A 195 3.23 13.06 -16.46
C GLY A 195 3.73 13.06 -15.02
N LEU A 196 2.92 12.63 -14.05
CA LEU A 196 3.33 12.54 -12.66
C LEU A 196 4.41 11.46 -12.47
N LEU A 197 5.55 11.87 -11.91
CA LEU A 197 6.65 10.95 -11.60
C LEU A 197 6.41 10.33 -10.23
N ASN A 198 5.97 9.09 -10.21
CA ASN A 198 5.82 8.34 -8.98
C ASN A 198 7.19 7.90 -8.47
N ASN A 199 7.71 8.63 -7.49
CA ASN A 199 8.91 8.26 -6.77
C ASN A 199 8.51 7.41 -5.55
N ARG A 200 8.69 6.10 -5.62
CA ARG A 200 8.33 5.14 -4.57
C ARG A 200 9.24 5.21 -3.32
N VAL A 201 9.63 6.41 -2.92
CA VAL A 201 10.44 6.63 -1.71
C VAL A 201 9.50 6.77 -0.51
N LYS A 202 9.83 6.05 0.56
CA LYS A 202 9.13 6.18 1.84
C LYS A 202 9.16 7.63 2.32
N GLN A 203 8.03 8.13 2.80
CA GLN A 203 7.89 9.50 3.33
C GLN A 203 8.29 10.60 2.33
N MET A 204 8.03 10.38 1.07
CA MET A 204 8.23 11.38 0.04
C MET A 204 7.43 12.65 0.34
N MET A 205 8.08 13.81 0.26
CA MET A 205 7.48 15.11 0.55
C MET A 205 7.33 15.98 -0.69
N PHE A 206 7.86 15.55 -1.83
CA PHE A 206 7.67 16.23 -3.10
C PHE A 206 7.72 15.25 -4.27
N THR A 207 7.07 15.62 -5.36
CA THR A 207 7.14 14.92 -6.63
C THR A 207 7.21 15.90 -7.78
N VAL A 208 7.54 15.42 -8.97
CA VAL A 208 7.60 16.22 -10.18
C VAL A 208 6.48 15.80 -11.13
N LEU A 209 5.80 16.78 -11.66
CA LEU A 209 4.79 16.64 -12.71
C LEU A 209 5.31 17.28 -14.00
N TYR A 210 5.30 16.54 -15.10
CA TYR A 210 5.33 17.16 -16.42
C TYR A 210 3.88 17.38 -16.89
N ASP A 211 3.48 18.65 -16.87
CA ASP A 211 2.15 19.05 -17.34
C ASP A 211 2.16 19.09 -18.87
N TYR A 212 1.58 18.08 -19.49
CA TYR A 212 1.54 17.94 -20.95
C TYR A 212 0.76 19.05 -21.64
N ASP A 213 -0.24 19.61 -20.99
CA ASP A 213 -1.12 20.60 -21.59
C ASP A 213 -0.48 22.00 -21.63
N GLN A 214 0.40 22.28 -20.67
CA GLN A 214 1.12 23.54 -20.56
C GLN A 214 2.61 23.43 -20.93
N HIS A 215 3.08 22.22 -21.29
CA HIS A 215 4.47 21.93 -21.64
C HIS A 215 5.49 22.42 -20.61
N ARG A 216 5.24 22.17 -19.32
CA ARG A 216 6.09 22.63 -18.21
C ARG A 216 6.30 21.56 -17.16
N PHE A 217 7.39 21.69 -16.40
CA PHE A 217 7.62 20.93 -15.18
C PHE A 217 7.12 21.69 -13.97
N LEU A 218 6.45 21.01 -13.08
CA LEU A 218 6.00 21.52 -11.79
C LEU A 218 6.50 20.59 -10.70
N ALA A 219 6.81 21.14 -9.51
CA ALA A 219 7.03 20.39 -8.31
C ALA A 219 5.75 20.44 -7.45
N ILE A 220 5.25 19.30 -7.07
CA ILE A 220 4.15 19.18 -6.10
C ILE A 220 4.80 18.83 -4.77
N SER A 221 4.62 19.69 -3.76
CA SER A 221 5.20 19.52 -2.43
C SER A 221 4.10 19.45 -1.37
N ASP A 222 4.29 18.63 -0.35
CA ASP A 222 3.44 18.58 0.84
C ASP A 222 4.14 19.17 2.07
N TYR A 223 5.26 19.89 1.87
CA TYR A 223 6.08 20.42 2.97
C TYR A 223 5.44 21.60 3.67
N ASN A 224 4.82 22.50 2.91
CA ASN A 224 4.21 23.74 3.40
C ASN A 224 2.67 23.68 3.32
N MET A 225 2.07 22.56 3.68
CA MET A 225 0.62 22.44 3.67
C MET A 225 -0.02 23.46 4.60
N THR A 226 -0.92 24.26 4.07
CA THR A 226 -1.83 25.11 4.86
C THR A 226 -2.86 24.23 5.59
N GLU A 227 -3.53 24.79 6.59
CA GLU A 227 -4.61 24.09 7.30
C GLU A 227 -5.75 23.67 6.37
N GLU A 228 -5.89 24.31 5.22
CA GLU A 228 -6.93 24.04 4.21
C GLU A 228 -6.57 22.89 3.23
N GLY A 229 -5.35 22.40 3.29
CA GLY A 229 -4.95 21.22 2.51
C GLY A 229 -4.44 21.51 1.10
N ASP A 230 -4.18 22.76 0.77
CA ASP A 230 -3.53 23.12 -0.49
C ASP A 230 -2.07 22.64 -0.49
N ALA A 231 -1.66 22.02 -1.58
CA ALA A 231 -0.26 21.70 -1.84
C ALA A 231 0.36 22.83 -2.66
N ASP A 232 1.51 23.34 -2.24
CA ASP A 232 2.31 24.31 -3.00
C ASP A 232 3.01 23.67 -4.21
#